data_017940493891cbf1a09dcbe2852f1d8b
#
_entry.id   017940493891cbf1a09dcbe2852f1d8b
#
_cell.length_a   1.000
_cell.length_b   1.000
_cell.length_c   1.000
_cell.angle_alpha   90.00
_cell.angle_beta   90.00
_cell.angle_gamma   90.00
#
_symmetry.space_group_name_H-M   'P 1'
#
loop_
_entity.id
_entity.type
_entity.pdbx_description
1 polymer ?
#
loop_
_entity_poly.entity_id
_entity_poly.type
_entity_poly.pdbx_seq_one_letter_code
_entity_poly.pdbx_strand_id
1 'polypeptide(L)'
;AETMEEAAIADWTLPIFSRGMLRGEALARYVNAQVGSRLIEDMPLPLGIVATDLNTGKDVVFQRGDTGTAVRASSAVPAVFQPVKISGREYVDGGLVSPVPVGAARKMGADFIIAVDISSPPEGSLTGGTLEILLQTFAIMGKSINTFELRDADVVVRPALQGIASSDFSARKRS
;
A
#
# COMPACT_ATOMS: atom_id res chain seq x y z
N ALA A 1 -12.68 9.32 12.34
CA ALA A 1 -11.26 9.53 12.64
C ALA A 1 -10.84 8.89 13.98
N GLU A 2 -11.76 8.75 14.94
CA GLU A 2 -11.52 8.11 16.25
C GLU A 2 -11.37 6.58 16.18
N THR A 3 -11.82 5.97 15.10
CA THR A 3 -11.96 4.51 15.01
C THR A 3 -10.69 3.73 14.62
N MET A 4 -9.63 4.39 14.13
CA MET A 4 -8.38 3.67 13.79
C MET A 4 -7.46 3.44 14.99
N GLU A 5 -7.54 4.29 16.01
CA GLU A 5 -6.76 4.15 17.24
C GLU A 5 -7.33 3.06 18.17
N GLU A 6 -8.66 2.84 18.11
CA GLU A 6 -9.36 1.85 18.95
C GLU A 6 -9.41 0.45 18.32
N ALA A 7 -9.31 0.34 16.99
CA ALA A 7 -9.18 -0.96 16.36
C ALA A 7 -7.78 -1.48 16.61
N ALA A 8 -7.64 -2.55 17.36
CA ALA A 8 -6.40 -3.32 17.45
C ALA A 8 -6.02 -3.81 16.03
N ILE A 9 -5.28 -2.97 15.29
CA ILE A 9 -4.88 -3.23 13.89
C ILE A 9 -3.82 -4.35 13.85
N ALA A 10 -3.21 -4.66 14.99
CA ALA A 10 -2.16 -5.67 15.11
C ALA A 10 -2.74 -7.05 15.42
N ASP A 11 -2.91 -7.85 14.39
CA ASP A 11 -3.19 -9.29 14.48
C ASP A 11 -1.87 -10.08 14.33
N TRP A 12 -1.15 -10.18 15.47
CA TRP A 12 0.17 -10.81 15.53
C TRP A 12 0.12 -12.32 15.26
N THR A 13 1.15 -12.80 14.55
CA THR A 13 1.41 -14.23 14.40
C THR A 13 2.68 -14.63 15.15
N LEU A 14 2.78 -15.88 15.58
CA LEU A 14 4.01 -16.40 16.20
C LEU A 14 5.16 -16.35 15.17
N PRO A 15 6.29 -15.67 15.47
CA PRO A 15 7.28 -15.32 14.46
C PRO A 15 8.13 -16.47 13.93
N ILE A 16 8.09 -17.65 14.56
CA ILE A 16 9.07 -18.73 14.32
C ILE A 16 8.88 -19.44 12.98
N PHE A 17 7.67 -19.39 12.38
CA PHE A 17 7.36 -20.03 11.08
C PHE A 17 6.45 -19.18 10.18
N SER A 18 6.20 -17.91 10.51
CA SER A 18 5.30 -17.06 9.74
C SER A 18 6.03 -16.30 8.64
N ARG A 19 5.39 -16.15 7.48
CA ARG A 19 5.90 -15.37 6.32
C ARG A 19 5.68 -13.86 6.48
N GLY A 20 5.42 -13.38 7.71
CA GLY A 20 5.21 -12.00 8.12
C GLY A 20 4.68 -11.95 9.56
N MET A 21 4.89 -10.83 10.24
CA MET A 21 4.52 -10.65 11.66
C MET A 21 3.03 -10.40 11.85
N LEU A 22 2.39 -9.73 10.90
CA LEU A 22 0.98 -9.32 10.97
C LEU A 22 0.18 -9.98 9.84
N ARG A 23 -1.06 -10.37 10.14
CA ARG A 23 -1.97 -10.91 9.12
C ARG A 23 -2.61 -9.83 8.26
N GLY A 24 -2.88 -8.66 8.83
CA GLY A 24 -3.54 -7.54 8.16
C GLY A 24 -5.05 -7.72 7.97
N GLU A 25 -5.68 -8.72 8.61
CA GLU A 25 -7.13 -8.94 8.53
C GLU A 25 -7.92 -7.82 9.18
N ALA A 26 -7.37 -7.19 10.23
CA ALA A 26 -7.97 -6.04 10.87
C ALA A 26 -8.10 -4.85 9.92
N LEU A 27 -7.09 -4.61 9.07
CA LEU A 27 -7.14 -3.60 8.02
C LEU A 27 -8.26 -3.90 7.01
N ALA A 28 -8.37 -5.15 6.55
CA ALA A 28 -9.43 -5.53 5.60
C ALA A 28 -10.84 -5.29 6.19
N ARG A 29 -11.06 -5.70 7.43
CA ARG A 29 -12.34 -5.46 8.14
C ARG A 29 -12.63 -3.96 8.29
N TYR A 30 -11.62 -3.18 8.68
CA TYR A 30 -11.76 -1.73 8.81
C TYR A 30 -12.16 -1.09 7.48
N VAL A 31 -11.44 -1.38 6.40
CA VAL A 31 -11.75 -0.85 5.06
C VAL A 31 -13.16 -1.21 4.63
N ASN A 32 -13.54 -2.49 4.77
CA ASN A 32 -14.88 -2.95 4.41
C ASN A 32 -15.98 -2.23 5.21
N ALA A 33 -15.76 -1.99 6.50
CA ALA A 33 -16.69 -1.20 7.31
C ALA A 33 -16.83 0.24 6.80
N GLN A 34 -15.72 0.90 6.41
CA GLN A 34 -15.74 2.27 5.90
C GLN A 34 -16.44 2.41 4.55
N VAL A 35 -16.30 1.42 3.69
CA VAL A 35 -16.95 1.43 2.35
C VAL A 35 -18.33 0.77 2.35
N GLY A 36 -18.87 0.38 3.51
CA GLY A 36 -20.14 -0.30 3.64
C GLY A 36 -20.14 -1.67 2.96
N SER A 37 -19.02 -2.39 3.01
CA SER A 37 -18.80 -3.71 2.38
C SER A 37 -19.04 -3.73 0.87
N ARG A 38 -18.91 -2.60 0.20
CA ARG A 38 -19.04 -2.53 -1.26
C ARG A 38 -17.87 -3.25 -1.93
N LEU A 39 -18.17 -3.96 -2.99
CA LEU A 39 -17.15 -4.51 -3.89
C LEU A 39 -16.51 -3.38 -4.69
N ILE A 40 -15.32 -3.64 -5.22
CA ILE A 40 -14.56 -2.64 -6.01
C ILE A 40 -15.37 -2.18 -7.23
N GLU A 41 -16.01 -3.12 -7.93
CA GLU A 41 -16.84 -2.86 -9.11
C GLU A 41 -18.14 -2.09 -8.82
N ASP A 42 -18.59 -2.08 -7.55
CA ASP A 42 -19.79 -1.37 -7.11
C ASP A 42 -19.50 0.05 -6.59
N MET A 43 -18.25 0.50 -6.69
CA MET A 43 -17.87 1.86 -6.29
C MET A 43 -18.47 2.90 -7.23
N PRO A 44 -18.88 4.09 -6.71
CA PRO A 44 -19.45 5.16 -7.52
C PRO A 44 -18.50 5.70 -8.60
N LEU A 45 -17.19 5.59 -8.34
CA LEU A 45 -16.13 5.97 -9.27
C LEU A 45 -15.28 4.73 -9.57
N PRO A 46 -14.74 4.58 -10.78
CA PRO A 46 -13.81 3.51 -11.10
C PRO A 46 -12.65 3.47 -10.11
N LEU A 47 -12.48 2.34 -9.45
CA LEU A 47 -11.42 2.12 -8.47
C LEU A 47 -10.49 1.01 -8.96
N GLY A 48 -9.19 1.26 -8.92
CA GLY A 48 -8.13 0.25 -9.11
C GLY A 48 -7.24 0.20 -7.89
N ILE A 49 -7.00 -1.00 -7.37
CA ILE A 49 -6.10 -1.23 -6.24
C ILE A 49 -4.94 -2.07 -6.73
N VAL A 50 -3.72 -1.53 -6.64
CA VAL A 50 -2.53 -2.19 -7.18
C VAL A 50 -1.86 -3.02 -6.11
N ALA A 51 -1.51 -4.26 -6.45
CA ALA A 51 -0.67 -5.14 -5.65
C ALA A 51 0.39 -5.82 -6.54
N THR A 52 1.37 -6.44 -5.93
CA THR A 52 2.40 -7.22 -6.61
C THR A 52 2.08 -8.71 -6.54
N ASP A 53 1.97 -9.39 -7.66
CA ASP A 53 1.91 -10.86 -7.71
C ASP A 53 3.29 -11.41 -7.31
N LEU A 54 3.34 -12.12 -6.17
CA LEU A 54 4.59 -12.58 -5.58
C LEU A 54 5.31 -13.64 -6.44
N ASN A 55 4.56 -14.37 -7.27
CA ASN A 55 5.13 -15.42 -8.10
C ASN A 55 5.75 -14.88 -9.40
N THR A 56 5.18 -13.80 -9.94
CA THR A 56 5.59 -13.26 -11.25
C THR A 56 6.35 -11.94 -11.15
N GLY A 57 6.28 -11.24 -10.00
CA GLY A 57 6.85 -9.91 -9.82
C GLY A 57 6.14 -8.82 -10.62
N LYS A 58 4.93 -9.09 -11.14
CA LYS A 58 4.17 -8.11 -11.94
C LYS A 58 3.17 -7.35 -11.10
N ASP A 59 2.87 -6.13 -11.55
CA ASP A 59 1.74 -5.35 -11.05
C ASP A 59 0.41 -6.03 -11.43
N VAL A 60 -0.50 -6.06 -10.47
CA VAL A 60 -1.88 -6.51 -10.68
C VAL A 60 -2.82 -5.44 -10.18
N VAL A 61 -3.76 -5.01 -11.01
CA VAL A 61 -4.77 -4.01 -10.67
C VAL A 61 -6.08 -4.71 -10.37
N PHE A 62 -6.48 -4.73 -9.10
CA PHE A 62 -7.79 -5.22 -8.70
C PHE A 62 -8.84 -4.16 -9.02
N GLN A 63 -9.74 -4.47 -9.91
CA GLN A 63 -10.89 -3.67 -10.29
C GLN A 63 -12.22 -4.35 -9.92
N ARG A 64 -12.15 -5.52 -9.28
CA ARG A 64 -13.29 -6.34 -8.86
C ARG A 64 -12.96 -7.11 -7.60
N GLY A 65 -13.99 -7.46 -6.84
CA GLY A 65 -13.93 -8.28 -5.65
C GLY A 65 -13.96 -7.47 -4.35
N ASP A 66 -13.63 -8.12 -3.25
CA ASP A 66 -13.67 -7.55 -1.90
C ASP A 66 -12.64 -6.44 -1.73
N THR A 67 -13.12 -5.23 -1.46
CA THR A 67 -12.30 -4.02 -1.36
C THR A 67 -11.29 -4.11 -0.23
N GLY A 68 -11.70 -4.58 0.94
CA GLY A 68 -10.81 -4.71 2.10
C GLY A 68 -9.68 -5.72 1.85
N THR A 69 -9.99 -6.85 1.22
CA THR A 69 -8.98 -7.86 0.85
C THR A 69 -7.97 -7.30 -0.16
N ALA A 70 -8.43 -6.57 -1.17
CA ALA A 70 -7.54 -5.96 -2.15
C ALA A 70 -6.64 -4.89 -1.53
N VAL A 71 -7.18 -4.03 -0.64
CA VAL A 71 -6.39 -3.04 0.11
C VAL A 71 -5.38 -3.72 1.02
N ARG A 72 -5.78 -4.80 1.70
CA ARG A 72 -4.87 -5.62 2.50
C ARG A 72 -3.71 -6.16 1.66
N ALA A 73 -3.99 -6.68 0.48
CA ALA A 73 -2.97 -7.17 -0.45
C ALA A 73 -2.03 -6.04 -0.90
N SER A 74 -2.59 -4.90 -1.27
CA SER A 74 -1.86 -3.70 -1.69
C SER A 74 -0.96 -3.10 -0.60
N SER A 75 -1.26 -3.38 0.66
CA SER A 75 -0.53 -2.87 1.84
C SER A 75 0.32 -3.95 2.53
N ALA A 76 0.44 -5.14 1.93
CA ALA A 76 1.14 -6.27 2.53
C ALA A 76 2.66 -6.16 2.34
N VAL A 77 3.29 -5.21 3.04
CA VAL A 77 4.75 -5.00 3.04
C VAL A 77 5.46 -6.28 3.48
N PRO A 78 6.35 -6.86 2.65
CA PRO A 78 7.07 -8.08 2.99
C PRO A 78 7.85 -7.96 4.31
N ALA A 79 7.99 -9.05 5.03
CA ALA A 79 8.54 -9.17 6.37
C ALA A 79 7.66 -8.55 7.48
N VAL A 80 6.85 -7.53 7.21
CA VAL A 80 5.90 -6.95 8.16
C VAL A 80 4.57 -7.71 8.11
N PHE A 81 3.98 -7.81 6.92
CA PHE A 81 2.71 -8.48 6.71
C PHE A 81 2.88 -9.81 5.96
N GLN A 82 1.94 -10.73 6.23
CA GLN A 82 1.83 -11.95 5.46
C GLN A 82 1.32 -11.65 4.05
N PRO A 83 1.83 -12.36 3.01
CA PRO A 83 1.23 -12.32 1.68
C PRO A 83 -0.25 -12.68 1.73
N VAL A 84 -1.04 -12.02 0.89
CA VAL A 84 -2.49 -12.23 0.82
C VAL A 84 -2.82 -13.17 -0.32
N LYS A 85 -3.51 -14.27 -0.02
CA LYS A 85 -3.92 -15.24 -1.04
C LYS A 85 -5.28 -14.87 -1.59
N ILE A 86 -5.35 -14.62 -2.91
CA ILE A 86 -6.59 -14.34 -3.65
C ILE A 86 -6.62 -15.26 -4.88
N SER A 87 -7.68 -16.04 -5.04
CA SER A 87 -7.88 -16.95 -6.18
C SER A 87 -6.67 -17.86 -6.47
N GLY A 88 -6.03 -18.37 -5.41
CA GLY A 88 -4.90 -19.30 -5.53
C GLY A 88 -3.54 -18.65 -5.77
N ARG A 89 -3.46 -17.33 -5.95
CA ARG A 89 -2.22 -16.56 -6.10
C ARG A 89 -1.90 -15.77 -4.82
N GLU A 90 -0.64 -15.47 -4.61
CA GLU A 90 -0.18 -14.68 -3.46
C GLU A 90 0.24 -13.29 -3.91
N TYR A 91 -0.23 -12.29 -3.14
CA TYR A 91 0.02 -10.88 -3.40
C TYR A 91 0.68 -10.20 -2.22
N VAL A 92 1.53 -9.26 -2.53
CA VAL A 92 2.21 -8.38 -1.58
C VAL A 92 2.06 -6.92 -2.00
N ASP A 93 2.63 -6.00 -1.22
CA ASP A 93 2.52 -4.56 -1.43
C ASP A 93 2.77 -4.14 -2.89
N GLY A 94 1.86 -3.32 -3.41
CA GLY A 94 1.95 -2.78 -4.77
C GLY A 94 3.14 -1.85 -4.96
N GLY A 95 3.61 -1.21 -3.89
CA GLY A 95 4.75 -0.31 -3.90
C GLY A 95 6.08 -0.96 -4.26
N LEU A 96 6.16 -2.31 -4.28
CA LEU A 96 7.36 -3.00 -4.76
C LEU A 96 7.59 -2.82 -6.26
N VAL A 97 6.53 -2.63 -7.05
CA VAL A 97 6.61 -2.55 -8.52
C VAL A 97 5.98 -1.27 -9.08
N SER A 98 5.06 -0.64 -8.37
CA SER A 98 4.34 0.56 -8.80
C SER A 98 3.91 1.40 -7.59
N PRO A 99 4.85 2.14 -6.95
CA PRO A 99 4.56 2.92 -5.74
C PRO A 99 3.56 4.05 -5.97
N VAL A 100 3.59 4.69 -7.14
CA VAL A 100 2.60 5.67 -7.59
C VAL A 100 2.07 5.22 -8.95
N PRO A 101 0.95 4.48 -8.99
CA PRO A 101 0.55 3.64 -10.12
C PRO A 101 -0.03 4.44 -11.31
N VAL A 102 0.75 5.35 -11.88
CA VAL A 102 0.38 6.19 -13.04
C VAL A 102 0.04 5.32 -14.24
N GLY A 103 0.87 4.30 -14.52
CA GLY A 103 0.63 3.37 -15.62
C GLY A 103 -0.68 2.60 -15.47
N ALA A 104 -1.06 2.22 -14.24
CA ALA A 104 -2.34 1.56 -13.98
C ALA A 104 -3.54 2.50 -14.27
N ALA A 105 -3.46 3.76 -13.82
CA ALA A 105 -4.50 4.75 -14.09
C ALA A 105 -4.67 4.99 -15.60
N ARG A 106 -3.58 5.08 -16.36
CA ARG A 106 -3.62 5.23 -17.81
C ARG A 106 -4.27 4.01 -18.49
N LYS A 107 -3.92 2.79 -18.06
CA LYS A 107 -4.55 1.56 -18.57
C LYS A 107 -6.04 1.45 -18.22
N MET A 108 -6.48 2.09 -17.14
CA MET A 108 -7.90 2.19 -16.76
C MET A 108 -8.67 3.25 -17.57
N GLY A 109 -8.01 3.96 -18.49
CA GLY A 109 -8.64 4.93 -19.40
C GLY A 109 -8.56 6.38 -18.94
N ALA A 110 -7.68 6.72 -17.99
CA ALA A 110 -7.51 8.11 -17.59
C ALA A 110 -6.80 8.93 -18.68
N ASP A 111 -7.43 10.00 -19.13
CA ASP A 111 -6.85 10.95 -20.11
C ASP A 111 -5.96 11.99 -19.40
N PHE A 112 -6.26 12.29 -18.14
CA PHE A 112 -5.51 13.21 -17.30
C PHE A 112 -5.23 12.58 -15.93
N ILE A 113 -3.97 12.58 -15.49
CA ILE A 113 -3.52 11.90 -14.29
C ILE A 113 -2.88 12.89 -13.32
N ILE A 114 -3.46 12.98 -12.12
CA ILE A 114 -2.86 13.65 -10.97
C ILE A 114 -2.24 12.59 -10.08
N ALA A 115 -0.92 12.55 -10.03
CA ALA A 115 -0.17 11.66 -9.17
C ALA A 115 0.10 12.31 -7.81
N VAL A 116 -0.22 11.62 -6.72
CA VAL A 116 0.10 12.07 -5.37
C VAL A 116 1.26 11.24 -4.85
N ASP A 117 2.44 11.84 -4.81
CA ASP A 117 3.67 11.19 -4.36
C ASP A 117 3.91 11.48 -2.87
N ILE A 118 3.63 10.49 -2.05
CA ILE A 118 3.84 10.53 -0.59
C ILE A 118 5.12 9.80 -0.16
N SER A 119 6.00 9.45 -1.11
CA SER A 119 7.24 8.76 -0.78
C SER A 119 8.15 9.64 0.07
N SER A 120 8.62 9.07 1.18
CA SER A 120 9.61 9.73 2.02
C SER A 120 11.01 9.51 1.46
N PRO A 121 11.89 10.54 1.50
CA PRO A 121 13.30 10.30 1.23
C PRO A 121 13.85 9.29 2.25
N PRO A 122 14.80 8.44 1.84
CA PRO A 122 15.49 7.54 2.78
C PRO A 122 16.12 8.38 3.90
N GLU A 123 15.70 8.19 5.15
CA GLU A 123 16.28 8.87 6.29
C GLU A 123 17.66 8.26 6.61
N GLY A 124 18.70 9.08 6.65
CA GLY A 124 20.10 8.67 6.66
C GLY A 124 20.66 8.12 7.98
N SER A 125 19.83 7.72 8.92
CA SER A 125 20.28 7.21 10.23
C SER A 125 19.66 5.86 10.55
N LEU A 126 20.18 4.79 9.95
CA LEU A 126 19.83 3.43 10.35
C LEU A 126 20.57 3.07 11.64
N THR A 127 19.85 3.06 12.74
CA THR A 127 20.33 2.50 14.02
C THR A 127 19.71 1.14 14.31
N GLY A 128 18.87 0.65 13.40
CA GLY A 128 18.01 -0.50 13.58
C GLY A 128 18.55 -1.82 13.05
N GLY A 129 17.78 -2.87 13.29
CA GLY A 129 18.10 -4.23 12.91
C GLY A 129 17.81 -4.54 11.42
N THR A 130 17.91 -5.82 11.09
CA THR A 130 17.71 -6.35 9.72
C THR A 130 16.41 -5.91 9.07
N LEU A 131 15.31 -5.82 9.82
CA LEU A 131 14.02 -5.38 9.31
C LEU A 131 14.06 -3.93 8.80
N GLU A 132 14.70 -3.04 9.55
CA GLU A 132 14.82 -1.63 9.18
C GLU A 132 15.64 -1.46 7.90
N ILE A 133 16.76 -2.20 7.78
CA ILE A 133 17.58 -2.23 6.57
C ILE A 133 16.75 -2.71 5.36
N LEU A 134 15.92 -3.74 5.55
CA LEU A 134 15.07 -4.29 4.50
C LEU A 134 14.01 -3.26 4.04
N LEU A 135 13.33 -2.61 4.98
CA LEU A 135 12.35 -1.56 4.68
C LEU A 135 12.99 -0.35 3.98
N GLN A 136 14.19 0.04 4.41
CA GLN A 136 14.97 1.09 3.76
C GLN A 136 15.35 0.69 2.32
N THR A 137 15.71 -0.57 2.10
CA THR A 137 16.02 -1.08 0.76
C THR A 137 14.80 -0.97 -0.16
N PHE A 138 13.60 -1.34 0.33
CA PHE A 138 12.36 -1.16 -0.43
C PHE A 138 12.07 0.31 -0.74
N ALA A 139 12.30 1.23 0.23
CA ALA A 139 12.12 2.66 0.00
C ALA A 139 13.06 3.20 -1.08
N ILE A 140 14.33 2.78 -1.09
CA ILE A 140 15.31 3.16 -2.11
C ILE A 140 14.88 2.65 -3.50
N MET A 141 14.47 1.39 -3.60
CA MET A 141 13.99 0.79 -4.86
C MET A 141 12.72 1.50 -5.35
N GLY A 142 11.76 1.73 -4.46
CA GLY A 142 10.52 2.43 -4.78
C GLY A 142 10.75 3.85 -5.31
N LYS A 143 11.71 4.58 -4.72
CA LYS A 143 12.09 5.91 -5.21
C LYS A 143 12.65 5.86 -6.64
N SER A 144 13.44 4.85 -6.98
CA SER A 144 13.95 4.66 -8.33
C SER A 144 12.82 4.40 -9.32
N ILE A 145 11.86 3.54 -8.97
CA ILE A 145 10.69 3.23 -9.78
C ILE A 145 9.85 4.50 -9.99
N ASN A 146 9.54 5.25 -8.92
CA ASN A 146 8.77 6.49 -8.98
C ASN A 146 9.36 7.52 -9.95
N THR A 147 10.67 7.59 -10.06
CA THR A 147 11.34 8.50 -11.00
C THR A 147 10.91 8.26 -12.45
N PHE A 148 10.58 7.04 -12.79
CA PHE A 148 10.09 6.68 -14.13
C PHE A 148 8.56 6.81 -14.24
N GLU A 149 7.81 6.29 -13.27
CA GLU A 149 6.34 6.34 -13.29
C GLU A 149 5.77 7.75 -13.33
N LEU A 150 6.34 8.66 -12.53
CA LEU A 150 5.87 10.04 -12.42
C LEU A 150 6.09 10.87 -13.69
N ARG A 151 6.91 10.43 -14.65
CA ARG A 151 7.09 11.10 -15.94
C ARG A 151 5.82 11.10 -16.79
N ASP A 152 4.98 10.07 -16.61
CA ASP A 152 3.76 9.86 -17.38
C ASP A 152 2.52 10.49 -16.71
N ALA A 153 2.71 11.16 -15.57
CA ALA A 153 1.67 11.92 -14.90
C ALA A 153 1.59 13.35 -15.47
N ASP A 154 0.37 13.87 -15.64
CA ASP A 154 0.15 15.23 -16.09
C ASP A 154 0.42 16.25 -14.98
N VAL A 155 0.12 15.90 -13.75
CA VAL A 155 0.42 16.70 -12.54
C VAL A 155 0.97 15.78 -11.44
N VAL A 156 2.01 16.24 -10.75
CA VAL A 156 2.58 15.57 -9.58
C VAL A 156 2.43 16.47 -8.36
N VAL A 157 1.70 15.98 -7.36
CA VAL A 157 1.53 16.64 -6.06
C VAL A 157 2.41 15.95 -5.03
N ARG A 158 3.22 16.72 -4.31
CA ARG A 158 4.05 16.23 -3.20
C ARG A 158 3.67 16.98 -1.93
N PRO A 159 2.79 16.40 -1.10
CA PRO A 159 2.44 17.02 0.18
C PRO A 159 3.67 17.07 1.10
N ALA A 160 3.77 18.15 1.89
CA ALA A 160 4.85 18.31 2.87
C ALA A 160 4.54 17.45 4.10
N LEU A 161 5.01 16.21 4.10
CA LEU A 161 4.81 15.24 5.18
C LEU A 161 6.02 15.15 6.13
N GLN A 162 6.93 16.14 6.09
CA GLN A 162 8.12 16.16 6.93
C GLN A 162 7.76 16.17 8.42
N GLY A 163 8.35 15.25 9.18
CA GLY A 163 8.09 15.12 10.62
C GLY A 163 6.84 14.34 11.00
N ILE A 164 6.13 13.76 10.03
CA ILE A 164 5.01 12.85 10.27
C ILE A 164 5.53 11.42 10.13
N ALA A 165 5.61 10.70 11.25
CA ALA A 165 5.94 9.27 11.20
C ALA A 165 4.82 8.50 10.50
N SER A 166 5.18 7.48 9.70
CA SER A 166 4.22 6.64 8.96
C SER A 166 3.21 5.94 9.87
N SER A 167 3.51 5.81 11.15
CA SER A 167 2.64 5.26 12.20
C SER A 167 1.85 6.32 12.97
N ASP A 168 2.04 7.61 12.71
CA ASP A 168 1.36 8.69 13.43
C ASP A 168 0.03 9.04 12.77
N PHE A 169 -1.02 8.34 13.17
CA PHE A 169 -2.38 8.61 12.72
C PHE A 169 -3.03 9.83 13.40
N SER A 170 -2.40 10.42 14.43
CA SER A 170 -2.89 11.60 15.13
C SER A 170 -2.63 12.91 14.36
N ALA A 171 -1.67 12.91 13.45
CA ALA A 171 -1.29 14.07 12.64
C ALA A 171 -2.37 14.53 11.65
N ARG A 172 -3.43 13.76 11.42
CA ARG A 172 -4.55 14.09 10.52
C ARG A 172 -5.26 15.42 10.83
N LYS A 173 -5.13 15.94 12.04
CA LYS A 173 -5.77 17.21 12.46
C LYS A 173 -4.92 18.43 12.12
N ARG A 174 -3.71 18.28 11.55
CA ARG A 174 -2.76 19.37 11.29
C ARG A 174 -2.56 19.72 9.83
N SER A 175 -3.22 19.00 8.90
CA SER A 175 -3.16 19.26 7.44
C SER A 175 -4.44 19.86 6.91
#